data_b1cb6107e24b5b77cf4114b6271ff10b
#
_entry.id   b1cb6107e24b5b77cf4114b6271ff10b
#
_cell.length_a   1.000
_cell.length_b   1.000
_cell.length_c   1.000
_cell.angle_alpha   90.00
_cell.angle_beta   90.00
_cell.angle_gamma   90.00
#
_symmetry.space_group_name_H-M   'P 1'
#
loop_
_entity.id
_entity.type
_entity.pdbx_description
1 polymer ?
#
loop_
_entity_poly.entity_id
_entity_poly.type
_entity_poly.pdbx_seq_one_letter_code
_entity_poly.pdbx_strand_id
1 'polypeptide(L)'
;FGPVAGFFIGLIGHALKDGIQYGSISWAWVLASGLIGLGLGLFRRFYDVSKGKFALKELIYFNLVQVITVYIAYGLICPLGDRLMYKQAWSYLFAQGLIAGTANVLTIAVGGTILLSIYAKTRVQSGSLTKD
;
A
#
# COMPACT_ATOMS: atom_id res chain seq x y z
N PHE A 1 11.21 -1.30 4.16
CA PHE A 1 11.59 -0.74 2.87
C PHE A 1 11.27 0.75 2.80
N GLY A 2 11.98 1.50 1.96
CA GLY A 2 11.77 2.95 1.82
C GLY A 2 10.72 3.31 0.76
N PRO A 3 10.43 4.62 0.56
CA PRO A 3 9.40 5.06 -0.38
C PRO A 3 9.67 4.64 -1.83
N VAL A 4 10.92 4.69 -2.27
CA VAL A 4 11.30 4.29 -3.64
C VAL A 4 11.04 2.79 -3.85
N ALA A 5 11.48 1.94 -2.91
CA ALA A 5 11.21 0.50 -2.98
C ALA A 5 9.70 0.22 -2.93
N GLY A 6 8.96 0.90 -2.04
CA GLY A 6 7.50 0.78 -1.96
C GLY A 6 6.82 1.14 -3.29
N PHE A 7 7.25 2.24 -3.92
CA PHE A 7 6.72 2.65 -5.23
C PHE A 7 6.89 1.55 -6.28
N PHE A 8 8.10 1.03 -6.44
CA PHE A 8 8.36 0.00 -7.45
C PHE A 8 7.68 -1.33 -7.13
N ILE A 9 7.57 -1.72 -5.85
CA ILE A 9 6.82 -2.92 -5.44
C ILE A 9 5.35 -2.81 -5.85
N GLY A 10 4.70 -1.68 -5.56
CA GLY A 10 3.32 -1.45 -5.94
C GLY A 10 3.11 -1.39 -7.45
N LEU A 11 3.99 -0.68 -8.16
CA LEU A 11 3.94 -0.50 -9.60
C LEU A 11 4.13 -1.83 -10.33
N ILE A 12 5.21 -2.56 -10.04
CA ILE A 12 5.54 -3.83 -10.69
C ILE A 12 4.51 -4.90 -10.32
N GLY A 13 4.14 -5.00 -9.04
CA GLY A 13 3.17 -5.98 -8.57
C GLY A 13 1.82 -5.82 -9.25
N HIS A 14 1.32 -4.60 -9.40
CA HIS A 14 0.04 -4.34 -10.09
C HIS A 14 0.15 -4.60 -11.60
N ALA A 15 1.23 -4.16 -12.25
CA ALA A 15 1.44 -4.41 -13.67
C ALA A 15 1.50 -5.90 -13.99
N LEU A 16 2.21 -6.69 -13.18
CA LEU A 16 2.27 -8.15 -13.32
C LEU A 16 0.88 -8.79 -13.10
N LYS A 17 0.16 -8.36 -12.07
CA LYS A 17 -1.20 -8.85 -11.80
C LYS A 17 -2.12 -8.58 -13.02
N ASP A 18 -2.10 -7.36 -13.55
CA ASP A 18 -2.92 -7.00 -14.70
C ASP A 18 -2.54 -7.80 -15.96
N GLY A 19 -1.25 -7.93 -16.24
CA GLY A 19 -0.75 -8.70 -17.38
C GLY A 19 -1.15 -10.17 -17.31
N ILE A 20 -1.04 -10.80 -16.13
CA ILE A 20 -1.38 -12.22 -15.93
C ILE A 20 -2.89 -12.43 -15.94
N GLN A 21 -3.65 -11.57 -15.25
CA GLN A 21 -5.09 -11.78 -15.03
C GLN A 21 -5.95 -11.31 -16.20
N TYR A 22 -5.57 -10.20 -16.85
CA TYR A 22 -6.38 -9.54 -17.87
C TYR A 22 -5.72 -9.50 -19.25
N GLY A 23 -4.45 -9.84 -19.36
CA GLY A 23 -3.67 -9.74 -20.61
C GLY A 23 -3.42 -8.29 -21.07
N SER A 24 -3.79 -7.29 -20.26
CA SER A 24 -3.63 -5.86 -20.55
C SER A 24 -3.35 -5.10 -19.27
N ILE A 25 -2.61 -4.00 -19.37
CA ILE A 25 -2.16 -3.22 -18.22
C ILE A 25 -2.95 -1.91 -18.13
N SER A 26 -3.57 -1.65 -16.97
CA SER A 26 -4.28 -0.42 -16.66
C SER A 26 -3.34 0.59 -16.00
N TRP A 27 -2.65 1.41 -16.81
CA TRP A 27 -1.55 2.26 -16.34
C TRP A 27 -1.92 3.25 -15.24
N ALA A 28 -3.14 3.79 -15.24
CA ALA A 28 -3.62 4.66 -14.15
C ALA A 28 -3.64 3.91 -12.80
N TRP A 29 -4.10 2.66 -12.80
CA TRP A 29 -4.17 1.81 -11.62
C TRP A 29 -2.80 1.31 -11.17
N VAL A 30 -1.93 0.97 -12.12
CA VAL A 30 -0.54 0.60 -11.86
C VAL A 30 0.21 1.75 -11.19
N LEU A 31 0.09 2.96 -11.74
CA LEU A 31 0.72 4.15 -11.15
C LEU A 31 0.16 4.45 -9.75
N ALA A 32 -1.15 4.39 -9.58
CA ALA A 32 -1.79 4.58 -8.28
C ALA A 32 -1.30 3.58 -7.23
N SER A 33 -1.11 2.29 -7.61
CA SER A 33 -0.54 1.29 -6.71
C SER A 33 0.92 1.59 -6.34
N GLY A 34 1.70 2.12 -7.28
CA GLY A 34 3.03 2.65 -6.97
C GLY A 34 2.98 3.79 -5.96
N LEU A 35 2.03 4.73 -6.11
CA LEU A 35 1.84 5.85 -5.18
C LEU A 35 1.37 5.40 -3.79
N ILE A 36 0.58 4.33 -3.68
CA ILE A 36 0.26 3.71 -2.38
C ILE A 36 1.54 3.23 -1.70
N GLY A 37 2.38 2.48 -2.41
CA GLY A 37 3.64 1.98 -1.88
C GLY A 37 4.60 3.10 -1.49
N LEU A 38 4.66 4.18 -2.29
CA LEU A 38 5.44 5.39 -1.99
C LEU A 38 4.93 6.07 -0.72
N GLY A 39 3.62 6.27 -0.59
CA GLY A 39 3.01 6.88 0.59
C GLY A 39 3.28 6.08 1.87
N LEU A 40 3.06 4.77 1.83
CA LEU A 40 3.42 3.89 2.95
C LEU A 40 4.91 3.99 3.29
N GLY A 41 5.78 4.03 2.31
CA GLY A 41 7.22 4.16 2.50
C GLY A 41 7.65 5.51 3.08
N LEU A 42 7.01 6.62 2.70
CA LEU A 42 7.31 7.97 3.21
C LEU A 42 7.01 8.09 4.71
N PHE A 43 5.92 7.49 5.16
CA PHE A 43 5.48 7.57 6.56
C PHE A 43 5.98 6.40 7.42
N ARG A 44 6.86 5.51 6.90
CA ARG A 44 7.37 4.33 7.62
C ARG A 44 7.94 4.63 9.00
N ARG A 45 8.47 5.83 9.22
CA ARG A 45 9.06 6.24 10.53
C ARG A 45 8.07 6.17 11.69
N PHE A 46 6.76 6.26 11.42
CA PHE A 46 5.71 6.19 12.45
C PHE A 46 5.36 4.75 12.85
N TYR A 47 5.73 3.76 12.03
CA TYR A 47 5.52 2.34 12.28
C TYR A 47 6.76 1.51 11.89
N ASP A 48 7.95 1.99 12.28
CA ASP A 48 9.23 1.36 11.97
C ASP A 48 9.40 0.04 12.74
N VAL A 49 9.02 -1.04 12.08
CA VAL A 49 9.12 -2.42 12.59
C VAL A 49 10.55 -2.96 12.60
N SER A 50 11.52 -2.25 12.01
CA SER A 50 12.93 -2.67 12.00
C SER A 50 13.53 -2.74 13.40
N LYS A 51 12.92 -2.04 14.36
CA LYS A 51 13.28 -2.03 15.78
C LYS A 51 12.67 -3.17 16.59
N GLY A 52 12.02 -4.13 15.94
CA GLY A 52 11.35 -5.24 16.61
C GLY A 52 10.08 -4.86 17.39
N LYS A 53 9.48 -3.70 17.10
CA LYS A 53 8.33 -3.16 17.80
C LYS A 53 7.18 -2.88 16.83
N PHE A 54 6.02 -3.50 17.09
CA PHE A 54 4.77 -3.22 16.39
C PHE A 54 3.63 -3.34 17.42
N ALA A 55 3.47 -2.30 18.22
CA ALA A 55 2.45 -2.21 19.25
C ALA A 55 1.21 -1.45 18.72
N LEU A 56 0.25 -1.19 19.58
CA LEU A 56 -1.01 -0.53 19.22
C LEU A 56 -0.81 0.84 18.53
N LYS A 57 0.20 1.58 18.95
CA LYS A 57 0.52 2.90 18.36
C LYS A 57 0.97 2.76 16.91
N GLU A 58 1.91 1.89 16.63
CA GLU A 58 2.43 1.61 15.29
C GLU A 58 1.34 1.04 14.38
N LEU A 59 0.48 0.17 14.92
CA LEU A 59 -0.67 -0.38 14.24
C LEU A 59 -1.67 0.70 13.84
N ILE A 60 -1.99 1.64 14.73
CA ILE A 60 -2.90 2.76 14.43
C ILE A 60 -2.29 3.65 13.35
N TYR A 61 -1.02 4.04 13.47
CA TYR A 61 -0.37 4.87 12.45
C TYR A 61 -0.30 4.20 11.09
N PHE A 62 0.07 2.91 11.05
CA PHE A 62 0.09 2.15 9.81
C PHE A 62 -1.29 2.15 9.14
N ASN A 63 -2.35 1.86 9.88
CA ASN A 63 -3.70 1.81 9.34
C ASN A 63 -4.24 3.19 8.93
N LEU A 64 -3.92 4.25 9.65
CA LEU A 64 -4.28 5.62 9.24
C LEU A 64 -3.59 6.00 7.93
N VAL A 65 -2.29 5.77 7.83
CA VAL A 65 -1.52 6.10 6.63
C VAL A 65 -2.01 5.30 5.42
N GLN A 66 -2.25 3.99 5.59
CA GLN A 66 -2.71 3.17 4.47
C GLN A 66 -4.11 3.56 4.00
N VAL A 67 -5.06 3.85 4.89
CA VAL A 67 -6.41 4.30 4.53
C VAL A 67 -6.35 5.59 3.71
N ILE A 68 -5.62 6.60 4.22
CA ILE A 68 -5.48 7.89 3.54
C ILE A 68 -4.83 7.71 2.16
N THR A 69 -3.73 6.98 2.10
CA THR A 69 -2.96 6.79 0.86
C THR A 69 -3.77 6.02 -0.19
N VAL A 70 -4.48 4.97 0.22
CA VAL A 70 -5.31 4.16 -0.69
C VAL A 70 -6.46 4.97 -1.26
N TYR A 71 -7.17 5.72 -0.43
CA TYR A 71 -8.29 6.53 -0.95
C TYR A 71 -7.84 7.72 -1.79
N ILE A 72 -6.70 8.33 -1.51
CA ILE A 72 -6.12 9.32 -2.42
C ILE A 72 -5.78 8.66 -3.77
N ALA A 73 -5.12 7.51 -3.77
CA ALA A 73 -4.71 6.83 -4.99
C ALA A 73 -5.90 6.32 -5.80
N TYR A 74 -6.78 5.53 -5.20
CA TYR A 74 -7.88 4.89 -5.93
C TYR A 74 -9.15 5.74 -5.98
N GLY A 75 -9.39 6.62 -5.01
CA GLY A 75 -10.55 7.51 -4.98
C GLY A 75 -10.38 8.80 -5.78
N LEU A 76 -9.15 9.26 -6.02
CA LEU A 76 -8.88 10.50 -6.76
C LEU A 76 -7.98 10.27 -7.98
N ILE A 77 -6.79 9.71 -7.79
CA ILE A 77 -5.77 9.63 -8.86
C ILE A 77 -6.20 8.67 -9.96
N CYS A 78 -6.72 7.48 -9.63
CA CYS A 78 -7.24 6.55 -10.63
C CYS A 78 -8.40 7.13 -11.44
N PRO A 79 -9.49 7.68 -10.84
CA PRO A 79 -10.57 8.31 -11.59
C PRO A 79 -10.09 9.41 -12.51
N LEU A 80 -9.16 10.26 -12.06
CA LEU A 80 -8.58 11.31 -12.90
C LEU A 80 -7.78 10.72 -14.06
N GLY A 81 -6.91 9.74 -13.80
CA GLY A 81 -6.11 9.06 -14.82
C GLY A 81 -6.98 8.37 -15.87
N ASP A 82 -7.96 7.59 -15.46
CA ASP A 82 -8.87 6.86 -16.36
C ASP A 82 -9.76 7.82 -17.14
N ARG A 83 -10.18 8.94 -16.55
CA ARG A 83 -10.93 9.98 -17.27
C ARG A 83 -10.10 10.60 -18.39
N LEU A 84 -8.84 10.88 -18.13
CA LEU A 84 -7.94 11.47 -19.13
C LEU A 84 -7.60 10.47 -20.24
N MET A 85 -7.38 9.21 -19.90
CA MET A 85 -6.95 8.18 -20.85
C MET A 85 -8.12 7.56 -21.63
N TYR A 86 -9.25 7.28 -20.96
CA TYR A 86 -10.34 6.48 -21.52
C TYR A 86 -11.67 7.22 -21.63
N LYS A 87 -11.75 8.47 -21.16
CA LYS A 87 -12.96 9.34 -21.22
C LYS A 87 -14.22 8.71 -20.59
N GLN A 88 -14.07 7.80 -19.65
CA GLN A 88 -15.18 7.13 -18.96
C GLN A 88 -16.00 8.11 -18.10
N ALA A 89 -17.24 7.73 -17.77
CA ALA A 89 -18.14 8.55 -16.97
C ALA A 89 -17.63 8.68 -15.51
N TRP A 90 -17.70 9.87 -14.93
CA TRP A 90 -17.24 10.15 -13.55
C TRP A 90 -17.91 9.26 -12.51
N SER A 91 -19.22 9.04 -12.62
CA SER A 91 -19.97 8.20 -11.68
C SER A 91 -19.44 6.77 -11.64
N TYR A 92 -19.09 6.21 -12.80
CA TYR A 92 -18.48 4.88 -12.90
C TYR A 92 -17.08 4.85 -12.28
N LEU A 93 -16.25 5.84 -12.61
CA LEU A 93 -14.87 5.92 -12.13
C LEU A 93 -14.77 6.05 -10.61
N PHE A 94 -15.60 6.92 -10.02
CA PHE A 94 -15.62 7.08 -8.56
C PHE A 94 -16.20 5.83 -7.86
N ALA A 95 -17.23 5.21 -8.39
CA ALA A 95 -17.76 3.96 -7.84
C ALA A 95 -16.70 2.86 -7.85
N GLN A 96 -16.01 2.68 -9.00
CA GLN A 96 -14.93 1.71 -9.14
C GLN A 96 -13.77 2.00 -8.17
N GLY A 97 -13.35 3.26 -8.08
CA GLY A 97 -12.29 3.68 -7.17
C GLY A 97 -12.61 3.45 -5.70
N LEU A 98 -13.85 3.73 -5.27
CA LEU A 98 -14.31 3.49 -3.90
C LEU A 98 -14.37 1.99 -3.58
N ILE A 99 -14.94 1.18 -4.48
CA ILE A 99 -15.03 -0.28 -4.28
C ILE A 99 -13.63 -0.90 -4.20
N ALA A 100 -12.76 -0.58 -5.17
CA ALA A 100 -11.39 -1.09 -5.18
C ALA A 100 -10.58 -0.56 -3.98
N GLY A 101 -10.75 0.73 -3.64
CA GLY A 101 -10.12 1.34 -2.48
C GLY A 101 -10.50 0.63 -1.19
N THR A 102 -11.79 0.39 -0.97
CA THR A 102 -12.28 -0.30 0.23
C THR A 102 -11.74 -1.74 0.32
N ALA A 103 -11.77 -2.49 -0.78
CA ALA A 103 -11.21 -3.85 -0.81
C ALA A 103 -9.71 -3.86 -0.48
N ASN A 104 -8.95 -2.90 -1.04
CA ASN A 104 -7.52 -2.77 -0.75
C ASN A 104 -7.25 -2.33 0.69
N VAL A 105 -8.02 -1.38 1.23
CA VAL A 105 -7.92 -0.97 2.65
C VAL A 105 -8.10 -2.17 3.57
N LEU A 106 -9.12 -2.99 3.36
CA LEU A 106 -9.37 -4.18 4.18
C LEU A 106 -8.22 -5.20 4.06
N THR A 107 -7.77 -5.47 2.84
CA THR A 107 -6.67 -6.40 2.57
C THR A 107 -5.37 -5.94 3.23
N ILE A 108 -5.02 -4.65 3.11
CA ILE A 108 -3.82 -4.08 3.70
C ILE A 108 -3.95 -4.01 5.23
N ALA A 109 -5.13 -3.66 5.76
CA ALA A 109 -5.35 -3.60 7.20
C ALA A 109 -5.14 -4.98 7.85
N VAL A 110 -5.70 -6.03 7.29
CA VAL A 110 -5.56 -7.38 7.83
C VAL A 110 -4.20 -7.98 7.48
N GLY A 111 -3.91 -8.14 6.19
CA GLY A 111 -2.70 -8.80 5.71
C GLY A 111 -1.42 -8.03 6.08
N GLY A 112 -1.42 -6.71 5.89
CA GLY A 112 -0.30 -5.85 6.24
C GLY A 112 -0.01 -5.85 7.75
N THR A 113 -1.04 -5.77 8.58
CA THR A 113 -0.90 -5.84 10.04
C THR A 113 -0.30 -7.18 10.50
N ILE A 114 -0.79 -8.30 9.95
CA ILE A 114 -0.25 -9.62 10.26
C ILE A 114 1.23 -9.72 9.85
N LEU A 115 1.55 -9.34 8.61
CA LEU A 115 2.92 -9.41 8.09
C LEU A 115 3.89 -8.52 8.86
N LEU A 116 3.49 -7.29 9.20
CA LEU A 116 4.32 -6.38 10.00
C LEU A 116 4.52 -6.89 11.42
N SER A 117 3.49 -7.48 12.02
CA SER A 117 3.57 -8.09 13.35
C SER A 117 4.53 -9.28 13.37
N ILE A 118 4.47 -10.17 12.37
CA ILE A 118 5.39 -11.29 12.22
C ILE A 118 6.82 -10.78 12.01
N TYR A 119 6.98 -9.83 11.07
CA TYR A 119 8.30 -9.27 10.77
C TYR A 119 8.94 -8.60 11.98
N ALA A 120 8.17 -7.83 12.76
CA ALA A 120 8.67 -7.23 14.01
C ALA A 120 9.19 -8.27 14.99
N LYS A 121 8.49 -9.41 15.13
CA LYS A 121 8.89 -10.52 16.04
C LYS A 121 10.15 -11.24 15.56
N THR A 122 10.46 -11.24 14.27
CA THR A 122 11.67 -11.88 13.73
C THR A 122 12.92 -11.01 13.88
N ARG A 123 12.77 -9.73 14.27
CA ARG A 123 13.90 -8.83 14.46
C ARG A 123 14.56 -9.06 15.81
N VAL A 124 15.85 -9.36 15.78
CA VAL A 124 16.70 -9.46 16.95
C VAL A 124 16.94 -8.04 17.49
N GLN A 125 16.60 -7.80 18.74
CA GLN A 125 16.89 -6.52 19.37
C GLN A 125 18.41 -6.37 19.58
N SER A 126 18.91 -5.14 19.35
CA SER A 126 20.31 -4.84 19.64
C SER A 126 20.61 -5.13 21.11
N GLY A 127 21.57 -6.02 21.37
CA GLY A 127 21.92 -6.46 22.72
C GLY A 127 21.27 -7.78 23.20
N SER A 128 20.39 -8.40 22.39
CA SER A 128 19.77 -9.70 22.75
C SER A 128 20.72 -10.91 22.57
N LEU A 129 21.92 -10.69 22.02
CA LEU A 129 22.99 -11.68 21.86
C LEU A 129 24.12 -11.40 22.83
N THR A 130 23.83 -11.12 24.10
CA THR A 130 24.84 -11.16 25.15
C THR A 130 25.26 -12.63 25.33
N LYS A 131 26.55 -12.91 25.08
CA LYS A 131 27.15 -14.17 25.49
C LYS A 131 27.14 -14.19 27.02
N ASP A 132 26.53 -15.23 27.61
CA ASP A 132 26.77 -15.63 28.98
C ASP A 132 28.21 -16.12 29.13
#